data_4a5fe324102db991d7882151c7a76092
#
_entry.id   4a5fe324102db991d7882151c7a76092
#
_cell.length_a   1.000
_cell.length_b   1.000
_cell.length_c   1.000
_cell.angle_alpha   90.00
_cell.angle_beta   90.00
_cell.angle_gamma   90.00
#
_symmetry.space_group_name_H-M   'P 1'
#
loop_
_entity.id
_entity.type
_entity.pdbx_description
1 polymer ?
#
loop_
_entity_poly.entity_id
_entity_poly.type
_entity_poly.pdbx_seq_one_letter_code
_entity_poly.pdbx_strand_id
1 'polypeptide(L)'
;GVYSFCMCPGGFVVPAASGPNQIVVNGMSPSNRGSVWANSGMVVEIRPEDIDQYSRYGVLSGIKFQEELEYQCYVNGNCKQTAQRMTDFVNKKVSFDLPKSSYTPGVISSPLHFWMPEFITSRLREGFSYFGKISKGFLTREALMIGVETRTSSPVRIPRYKENMQHVRIKGLY
;
A
#
# COMPACT_ATOMS: atom_id res chain seq x y z
N GLY A 1 14.18 -1.67 2.90
CA GLY A 1 14.28 -1.11 1.57
C GLY A 1 12.95 -0.62 1.02
N VAL A 2 12.99 0.15 -0.08
CA VAL A 2 11.82 0.59 -0.84
C VAL A 2 11.97 0.06 -2.27
N TYR A 3 10.92 -0.51 -2.81
CA TYR A 3 10.91 -1.00 -4.19
C TYR A 3 9.52 -0.89 -4.82
N SER A 4 9.50 -0.88 -6.16
CA SER A 4 8.28 -0.92 -6.96
C SER A 4 8.00 -2.35 -7.41
N PHE A 5 6.74 -2.75 -7.39
CA PHE A 5 6.30 -4.03 -7.94
C PHE A 5 4.95 -3.86 -8.63
N CYS A 6 4.45 -4.91 -9.30
CA CYS A 6 3.14 -4.89 -9.98
C CYS A 6 2.94 -3.65 -10.87
N MET A 7 3.92 -3.35 -11.71
CA MET A 7 3.80 -2.25 -12.67
C MET A 7 2.77 -2.59 -13.73
N CYS A 8 1.69 -1.82 -13.78
CA CYS A 8 0.51 -2.04 -14.59
C CYS A 8 0.30 -0.90 -15.62
N PRO A 9 1.00 -0.94 -16.77
CA PRO A 9 0.70 0.01 -17.85
C PRO A 9 -0.73 -0.25 -18.37
N GLY A 10 -1.51 0.82 -18.56
CA GLY A 10 -2.92 0.72 -18.91
C GLY A 10 -3.78 0.12 -17.79
N GLY A 11 -3.29 0.11 -16.57
CA GLY A 11 -3.96 -0.52 -15.43
C GLY A 11 -4.80 0.43 -14.59
N PHE A 12 -5.53 -0.13 -13.65
CA PHE A 12 -6.43 0.59 -12.75
C PHE A 12 -6.07 0.30 -11.30
N VAL A 13 -6.31 1.27 -10.42
CA VAL A 13 -6.38 1.03 -8.98
C VAL A 13 -7.82 0.70 -8.64
N VAL A 14 -8.03 -0.37 -7.88
CA VAL A 14 -9.34 -0.92 -7.54
C VAL A 14 -9.49 -1.12 -6.03
N PRO A 15 -10.72 -1.09 -5.50
CA PRO A 15 -10.96 -1.52 -4.12
C PRO A 15 -10.57 -2.99 -3.94
N ALA A 16 -9.96 -3.31 -2.81
CA ALA A 16 -9.72 -4.69 -2.40
C ALA A 16 -10.57 -5.03 -1.17
N ALA A 17 -10.77 -6.34 -0.93
CA ALA A 17 -11.55 -6.80 0.22
C ALA A 17 -10.87 -6.41 1.54
N SER A 18 -11.64 -5.81 2.44
CA SER A 18 -11.20 -5.36 3.76
C SER A 18 -12.24 -5.72 4.82
N GLY A 19 -11.86 -5.59 6.09
CA GLY A 19 -12.76 -5.72 7.22
C GLY A 19 -13.67 -4.50 7.42
N PRO A 20 -14.57 -4.54 8.40
CA PRO A 20 -15.38 -3.39 8.78
C PRO A 20 -14.49 -2.18 9.15
N ASN A 21 -14.85 -1.00 8.66
CA ASN A 21 -14.12 0.25 8.89
C ASN A 21 -12.64 0.19 8.45
N GLN A 22 -12.37 -0.54 7.38
CA GLN A 22 -11.03 -0.67 6.79
C GLN A 22 -11.13 -0.36 5.30
N ILE A 23 -10.11 0.29 4.77
CA ILE A 23 -10.00 0.57 3.33
C ILE A 23 -8.61 0.13 2.85
N VAL A 24 -8.60 -0.61 1.76
CA VAL A 24 -7.40 -1.08 1.09
C VAL A 24 -7.61 -1.10 -0.42
N VAL A 25 -6.56 -0.84 -1.17
CA VAL A 25 -6.57 -0.88 -2.63
C VAL A 25 -5.67 -1.97 -3.18
N ASN A 26 -5.84 -2.25 -4.47
CA ASN A 26 -4.92 -3.07 -5.24
C ASN A 26 -4.79 -2.51 -6.66
N GLY A 27 -3.65 -2.77 -7.29
CA GLY A 27 -3.45 -2.51 -8.72
C GLY A 27 -3.95 -3.67 -9.58
N MET A 28 -4.53 -3.34 -10.74
CA MET A 28 -5.03 -4.33 -11.69
C MET A 28 -4.65 -3.95 -13.11
N SER A 29 -4.24 -4.92 -13.91
CA SER A 29 -3.95 -4.74 -15.34
C SER A 29 -4.98 -5.49 -16.17
N PRO A 30 -5.83 -4.80 -16.95
CA PRO A 30 -6.73 -5.46 -17.90
C PRO A 30 -5.94 -6.06 -19.05
N SER A 31 -6.48 -7.08 -19.70
CA SER A 31 -5.80 -7.82 -20.77
C SER A 31 -5.36 -6.94 -21.94
N ASN A 32 -6.15 -5.95 -22.30
CA ASN A 32 -5.84 -5.05 -23.42
C ASN A 32 -4.82 -3.94 -23.09
N ARG A 33 -4.57 -3.66 -21.81
CA ARG A 33 -3.63 -2.61 -21.31
C ARG A 33 -3.78 -1.26 -22.01
N GLY A 34 -4.95 -0.95 -22.53
CA GLY A 34 -5.21 0.19 -23.42
C GLY A 34 -5.74 1.43 -22.72
N SER A 35 -5.80 1.47 -21.39
CA SER A 35 -6.24 2.67 -20.68
C SER A 35 -5.18 3.76 -20.69
N VAL A 36 -5.61 5.01 -20.41
CA VAL A 36 -4.69 6.15 -20.26
C VAL A 36 -3.93 6.16 -18.92
N TRP A 37 -4.21 5.20 -18.06
CA TRP A 37 -3.65 5.10 -16.72
C TRP A 37 -2.46 4.15 -16.66
N ALA A 38 -1.62 4.35 -15.66
CA ALA A 38 -0.62 3.38 -15.22
C ALA A 38 -0.57 3.41 -13.69
N ASN A 39 -0.27 2.28 -13.08
CA ASN A 39 -0.04 2.21 -11.64
C ASN A 39 1.08 1.24 -11.30
N SER A 40 1.59 1.36 -10.08
CA SER A 40 2.50 0.38 -9.50
C SER A 40 2.35 0.38 -7.98
N GLY A 41 2.59 -0.76 -7.35
CA GLY A 41 2.74 -0.86 -5.91
C GLY A 41 4.11 -0.34 -5.49
N MET A 42 4.12 0.61 -4.57
CA MET A 42 5.34 1.13 -3.95
C MET A 42 5.38 0.63 -2.51
N VAL A 43 6.33 -0.23 -2.21
CA VAL A 43 6.36 -0.97 -0.95
C VAL A 43 7.57 -0.65 -0.10
N VAL A 44 7.36 -0.72 1.21
CA VAL A 44 8.37 -0.63 2.25
C VAL A 44 8.45 -1.97 2.95
N GLU A 45 9.64 -2.53 3.07
CA GLU A 45 9.87 -3.71 3.90
C GLU A 45 9.56 -3.39 5.36
N ILE A 46 8.67 -4.16 5.97
CA ILE A 46 8.34 -4.08 7.39
C ILE A 46 9.05 -5.21 8.11
N ARG A 47 9.79 -4.88 9.15
CA ARG A 47 10.52 -5.83 10.01
C ARG A 47 9.84 -5.96 11.35
N PRO A 48 10.06 -7.04 12.10
CA PRO A 48 9.52 -7.18 13.45
C PRO A 48 9.82 -5.98 14.36
N GLU A 49 11.03 -5.42 14.25
CA GLU A 49 11.48 -4.27 15.05
C GLU A 49 10.69 -2.99 14.73
N ASP A 50 10.21 -2.84 13.51
CA ASP A 50 9.41 -1.69 13.07
C ASP A 50 8.02 -1.67 13.73
N ILE A 51 7.53 -2.85 14.19
CA ILE A 51 6.18 -3.05 14.72
C ILE A 51 6.18 -3.64 16.13
N ASP A 52 7.23 -3.44 16.90
CA ASP A 52 7.40 -4.01 18.26
C ASP A 52 6.25 -3.65 19.21
N GLN A 53 5.60 -2.51 19.04
CA GLN A 53 4.40 -2.12 19.77
C GLN A 53 3.22 -3.10 19.63
N TYR A 54 3.23 -3.96 18.59
CA TYR A 54 2.24 -5.02 18.37
C TYR A 54 2.70 -6.37 18.89
N SER A 55 3.89 -6.50 19.49
CA SER A 55 4.50 -7.76 19.96
C SER A 55 3.57 -8.55 20.90
N ARG A 56 2.71 -7.87 21.66
CA ARG A 56 1.68 -8.48 22.51
C ARG A 56 0.72 -9.42 21.76
N TYR A 57 0.59 -9.30 20.46
CA TYR A 57 -0.26 -10.17 19.62
C TYR A 57 0.48 -11.40 19.10
N GLY A 58 1.75 -11.59 19.46
CA GLY A 58 2.56 -12.74 19.07
C GLY A 58 2.63 -12.90 17.55
N VAL A 59 2.30 -14.09 17.05
CA VAL A 59 2.33 -14.41 15.61
C VAL A 59 1.36 -13.58 14.76
N LEU A 60 0.40 -12.90 15.37
CA LEU A 60 -0.57 -12.04 14.69
C LEU A 60 -0.16 -10.57 14.64
N SER A 61 1.02 -10.21 15.15
CA SER A 61 1.50 -8.82 15.21
C SER A 61 1.43 -8.11 13.86
N GLY A 62 1.90 -8.75 12.80
CA GLY A 62 1.87 -8.19 11.45
C GLY A 62 0.45 -7.99 10.91
N ILE A 63 -0.48 -8.92 11.21
CA ILE A 63 -1.90 -8.75 10.82
C ILE A 63 -2.50 -7.55 11.56
N LYS A 64 -2.25 -7.41 12.86
CA LYS A 64 -2.77 -6.28 13.64
C LYS A 64 -2.24 -4.94 13.17
N PHE A 65 -0.99 -4.91 12.74
CA PHE A 65 -0.41 -3.72 12.12
C PHE A 65 -1.09 -3.38 10.77
N GLN A 66 -1.34 -4.39 9.92
CA GLN A 66 -2.07 -4.18 8.66
C GLN A 66 -3.49 -3.65 8.90
N GLU A 67 -4.23 -4.28 9.82
CA GLU A 67 -5.59 -3.85 10.20
C GLU A 67 -5.60 -2.40 10.69
N GLU A 68 -4.61 -1.99 11.49
CA GLU A 68 -4.48 -0.62 11.96
C GLU A 68 -4.24 0.37 10.82
N LEU A 69 -3.36 0.07 9.88
CA LEU A 69 -3.12 0.93 8.72
C LEU A 69 -4.39 1.09 7.84
N GLU A 70 -5.12 0.00 7.63
CA GLU A 70 -6.38 0.00 6.87
C GLU A 70 -7.46 0.81 7.59
N TYR A 71 -7.52 0.71 8.91
CA TYR A 71 -8.42 1.52 9.75
C TYR A 71 -8.03 3.01 9.73
N GLN A 72 -6.75 3.33 9.83
CA GLN A 72 -6.27 4.71 9.72
C GLN A 72 -6.57 5.31 8.34
N CYS A 73 -6.50 4.53 7.27
CA CYS A 73 -6.94 4.96 5.95
C CYS A 73 -8.43 5.32 5.95
N TYR A 74 -9.28 4.47 6.53
CA TYR A 74 -10.71 4.70 6.65
C TYR A 74 -11.04 5.98 7.43
N VAL A 75 -10.40 6.18 8.60
CA VAL A 75 -10.65 7.34 9.47
C VAL A 75 -10.16 8.64 8.81
N ASN A 76 -8.92 8.66 8.33
CA ASN A 76 -8.32 9.85 7.72
C ASN A 76 -8.89 10.19 6.33
N GLY A 77 -9.59 9.24 5.71
CA GLY A 77 -10.33 9.41 4.47
C GLY A 77 -11.82 9.75 4.66
N ASN A 78 -12.29 9.86 5.89
CA ASN A 78 -13.73 10.00 6.17
C ASN A 78 -14.57 8.96 5.41
N CYS A 79 -14.24 7.70 5.59
CA CYS A 79 -14.82 6.53 4.92
C CYS A 79 -14.56 6.47 3.39
N LYS A 80 -13.65 7.28 2.87
CA LYS A 80 -13.24 7.29 1.45
C LYS A 80 -11.75 6.96 1.32
N GLN A 81 -11.36 6.56 0.13
CA GLN A 81 -9.97 6.25 -0.19
C GLN A 81 -9.09 7.50 -0.11
N THR A 82 -8.02 7.43 0.67
CA THR A 82 -7.07 8.53 0.83
C THR A 82 -6.07 8.62 -0.31
N ALA A 83 -5.73 9.85 -0.70
CA ALA A 83 -4.73 10.11 -1.72
C ALA A 83 -3.96 11.41 -1.46
N GLN A 84 -2.75 11.49 -2.01
CA GLN A 84 -1.87 12.66 -1.94
C GLN A 84 -1.01 12.72 -3.19
N ARG A 85 -0.73 13.93 -3.72
CA ARG A 85 0.26 14.07 -4.79
C ARG A 85 1.62 13.56 -4.33
N MET A 86 2.32 12.82 -5.18
CA MET A 86 3.64 12.27 -4.84
C MET A 86 4.64 13.37 -4.45
N THR A 87 4.67 14.48 -5.18
CA THR A 87 5.56 15.61 -4.87
C THR A 87 5.24 16.27 -3.54
N ASP A 88 3.96 16.38 -3.19
CA ASP A 88 3.54 16.95 -1.90
C ASP A 88 3.88 16.01 -0.75
N PHE A 89 3.68 14.70 -0.94
CA PHE A 89 4.10 13.70 0.03
C PHE A 89 5.61 13.78 0.34
N VAL A 90 6.45 13.83 -0.71
CA VAL A 90 7.91 13.93 -0.55
C VAL A 90 8.30 15.21 0.21
N ASN A 91 7.61 16.31 -0.06
CA ASN A 91 7.88 17.62 0.54
C ASN A 91 7.11 17.89 1.84
N LYS A 92 6.40 16.89 2.40
CA LYS A 92 5.55 17.03 3.62
C LYS A 92 4.52 18.15 3.49
N LYS A 93 3.90 18.30 2.34
CA LYS A 93 2.87 19.32 2.07
C LYS A 93 1.50 18.68 1.88
N VAL A 94 0.46 19.38 2.27
CA VAL A 94 -0.92 18.99 1.97
C VAL A 94 -1.21 19.23 0.50
N SER A 95 -1.89 18.28 -0.16
CA SER A 95 -2.39 18.46 -1.51
C SER A 95 -3.77 19.13 -1.45
N PHE A 96 -3.89 20.33 -1.97
CA PHE A 96 -5.18 21.04 -2.01
C PHE A 96 -6.07 20.57 -3.16
N ASP A 97 -5.47 20.04 -4.21
CA ASP A 97 -6.13 19.48 -5.38
C ASP A 97 -5.46 18.15 -5.75
N LEU A 98 -6.22 17.28 -6.39
CA LEU A 98 -5.72 15.97 -6.84
C LEU A 98 -5.90 15.84 -8.35
N PRO A 99 -4.94 15.25 -9.08
CA PRO A 99 -5.16 14.87 -10.47
C PRO A 99 -6.25 13.77 -10.55
N LYS A 100 -6.80 13.58 -11.74
CA LYS A 100 -7.70 12.46 -12.01
C LYS A 100 -7.00 11.14 -11.69
N SER A 101 -7.77 10.15 -11.25
CA SER A 101 -7.26 8.81 -10.97
C SER A 101 -8.13 7.74 -11.60
N SER A 102 -7.57 6.54 -11.73
CA SER A 102 -8.29 5.36 -12.21
C SER A 102 -9.20 4.74 -11.14
N TYR A 103 -9.12 5.19 -9.89
CA TYR A 103 -9.92 4.63 -8.80
C TYR A 103 -11.37 5.11 -8.90
N THR A 104 -12.25 4.24 -9.40
CA THR A 104 -13.64 4.57 -9.75
C THR A 104 -14.50 5.09 -8.58
N PRO A 105 -14.35 4.57 -7.33
CA PRO A 105 -15.13 5.10 -6.21
C PRO A 105 -14.74 6.53 -5.80
N GLY A 106 -13.66 7.07 -6.36
CA GLY A 106 -13.14 8.38 -6.03
C GLY A 106 -12.22 8.40 -4.82
N VAL A 107 -11.36 9.40 -4.80
CA VAL A 107 -10.36 9.62 -3.73
C VAL A 107 -10.58 10.95 -3.04
N ILE A 108 -10.10 11.05 -1.80
CA ILE A 108 -10.09 12.30 -1.04
C ILE A 108 -8.64 12.69 -0.71
N SER A 109 -8.35 13.99 -0.78
CA SER A 109 -7.05 14.48 -0.33
C SER A 109 -6.87 14.23 1.16
N SER A 110 -5.78 13.57 1.51
CA SER A 110 -5.40 13.27 2.89
C SER A 110 -3.88 13.30 3.02
N PRO A 111 -3.34 13.90 4.10
CA PRO A 111 -1.90 14.02 4.27
C PRO A 111 -1.27 12.68 4.71
N LEU A 112 -1.09 11.75 3.76
CA LEU A 112 -0.50 10.42 4.02
C LEU A 112 0.82 10.51 4.80
N HIS A 113 1.65 11.52 4.50
CA HIS A 113 2.91 11.77 5.18
C HIS A 113 2.77 12.12 6.68
N PHE A 114 1.57 12.46 7.12
CA PHE A 114 1.29 12.86 8.50
C PHE A 114 0.75 11.71 9.36
N TRP A 115 -0.25 10.98 8.85
CA TRP A 115 -0.91 9.95 9.65
C TRP A 115 -0.32 8.54 9.49
N MET A 116 0.38 8.26 8.40
CA MET A 116 1.08 6.98 8.27
C MET A 116 2.29 6.94 9.21
N PRO A 117 2.70 5.75 9.70
CA PRO A 117 3.88 5.60 10.55
C PRO A 117 5.13 6.26 9.97
N GLU A 118 5.86 7.01 10.78
CA GLU A 118 7.03 7.79 10.33
C GLU A 118 8.10 6.91 9.65
N PHE A 119 8.31 5.69 10.14
CA PHE A 119 9.30 4.79 9.52
C PHE A 119 8.91 4.37 8.10
N ILE A 120 7.60 4.32 7.76
CA ILE A 120 7.12 4.09 6.40
C ILE A 120 7.28 5.34 5.57
N THR A 121 6.79 6.48 6.07
CA THR A 121 6.79 7.73 5.31
C THR A 121 8.20 8.24 5.04
N SER A 122 9.12 8.12 6.00
CA SER A 122 10.53 8.50 5.81
C SER A 122 11.20 7.63 4.74
N ARG A 123 11.04 6.30 4.82
CA ARG A 123 11.59 5.37 3.83
C ARG A 123 11.03 5.61 2.42
N LEU A 124 9.71 5.79 2.29
CA LEU A 124 9.08 6.10 0.99
C LEU A 124 9.58 7.43 0.41
N ARG A 125 9.68 8.48 1.21
CA ARG A 125 10.16 9.80 0.78
C ARG A 125 11.60 9.75 0.29
N GLU A 126 12.46 9.05 1.02
CA GLU A 126 13.85 8.80 0.60
C GLU A 126 13.91 8.00 -0.70
N GLY A 127 13.15 6.90 -0.79
CA GLY A 127 13.06 6.07 -1.99
C GLY A 127 12.55 6.86 -3.21
N PHE A 128 11.49 7.63 -3.08
CA PHE A 128 10.96 8.46 -4.18
C PHE A 128 11.94 9.54 -4.62
N SER A 129 12.63 10.16 -3.67
CA SER A 129 13.67 11.14 -3.98
C SER A 129 14.84 10.50 -4.74
N TYR A 130 15.22 9.26 -4.36
CA TYR A 130 16.24 8.50 -5.07
C TYR A 130 15.77 8.11 -6.47
N PHE A 131 14.57 7.55 -6.62
CA PHE A 131 14.00 7.20 -7.93
C PHE A 131 13.86 8.40 -8.84
N GLY A 132 13.50 9.57 -8.30
CA GLY A 132 13.46 10.82 -9.07
C GLY A 132 14.81 11.26 -9.63
N LYS A 133 15.93 10.89 -8.98
CA LYS A 133 17.28 11.17 -9.46
C LYS A 133 17.72 10.23 -10.58
N ILE A 134 17.39 8.93 -10.47
CA ILE A 134 17.83 7.92 -11.45
C ILE A 134 16.86 7.74 -12.61
N SER A 135 15.60 8.16 -12.47
CA SER A 135 14.57 8.05 -13.50
C SER A 135 13.91 9.40 -13.71
N LYS A 136 14.34 10.10 -14.77
CA LYS A 136 13.79 11.42 -15.11
C LYS A 136 12.28 11.33 -15.35
N GLY A 137 11.51 12.16 -14.66
CA GLY A 137 10.04 12.19 -14.75
C GLY A 137 9.32 11.28 -13.76
N PHE A 138 10.02 10.44 -12.98
CA PHE A 138 9.40 9.61 -11.94
C PHE A 138 8.70 10.48 -10.89
N LEU A 139 9.40 11.46 -10.32
CA LEU A 139 8.85 12.37 -9.32
C LEU A 139 8.12 13.53 -10.02
N THR A 140 6.84 13.36 -10.25
CA THR A 140 6.00 14.34 -10.97
C THR A 140 4.77 14.75 -10.16
N ARG A 141 4.23 15.93 -10.42
CA ARG A 141 2.99 16.43 -9.81
C ARG A 141 1.74 15.69 -10.31
N GLU A 142 1.84 15.00 -11.44
CA GLU A 142 0.75 14.20 -12.02
C GLU A 142 0.62 12.83 -11.34
N ALA A 143 1.65 12.38 -10.63
CA ALA A 143 1.60 11.14 -9.89
C ALA A 143 0.82 11.29 -8.59
N LEU A 144 -0.15 10.39 -8.40
CA LEU A 144 -1.00 10.31 -7.23
C LEU A 144 -0.64 9.08 -6.41
N MET A 145 -0.33 9.27 -5.14
CA MET A 145 -0.25 8.19 -4.18
C MET A 145 -1.64 7.90 -3.66
N ILE A 146 -2.04 6.66 -3.70
CA ILE A 146 -3.29 6.16 -3.13
C ILE A 146 -2.88 5.15 -2.03
N GLY A 147 -3.17 5.43 -0.82
CA GLY A 147 -2.79 4.57 0.31
C GLY A 147 -4.04 4.04 1.00
N VAL A 148 -4.04 2.79 1.39
CA VAL A 148 -2.90 1.89 1.50
C VAL A 148 -3.09 0.60 0.69
N GLU A 149 -1.98 -0.05 0.30
CA GLU A 149 -1.97 -1.43 -0.19
C GLU A 149 -1.14 -2.26 0.79
N THR A 150 -1.81 -2.87 1.77
CA THR A 150 -1.16 -3.57 2.89
C THR A 150 -0.98 -5.06 2.65
N ARG A 151 -1.67 -5.63 1.63
CA ARG A 151 -1.80 -7.07 1.45
C ARG A 151 -0.90 -7.64 0.35
N THR A 152 0.29 -7.10 0.23
CA THR A 152 1.31 -7.54 -0.73
C THR A 152 1.82 -8.94 -0.41
N SER A 153 2.00 -9.25 0.88
CA SER A 153 2.41 -10.56 1.37
C SER A 153 1.74 -10.86 2.71
N SER A 154 1.56 -12.16 3.00
CA SER A 154 1.00 -12.57 4.29
C SER A 154 2.04 -12.41 5.39
N PRO A 155 1.75 -11.70 6.49
CA PRO A 155 2.62 -11.61 7.66
C PRO A 155 2.57 -12.87 8.53
N VAL A 156 1.70 -13.83 8.21
CA VAL A 156 1.56 -15.11 8.91
C VAL A 156 1.82 -16.24 7.93
N ARG A 157 2.69 -17.17 8.36
CA ARG A 157 2.98 -18.39 7.60
C ARG A 157 2.22 -19.59 8.19
N ILE A 158 1.49 -20.28 7.34
CA ILE A 158 0.90 -21.59 7.64
C ILE A 158 1.91 -22.67 7.23
N PRO A 159 2.51 -23.43 8.19
CA PRO A 159 3.51 -24.44 7.87
C PRO A 159 2.91 -25.62 7.12
N ARG A 160 3.56 -26.05 6.04
CA ARG A 160 3.14 -27.13 5.16
C ARG A 160 4.31 -28.04 4.81
N TYR A 161 4.05 -29.32 4.58
CA TYR A 161 5.03 -30.21 4.00
C TYR A 161 5.30 -29.82 2.54
N LYS A 162 6.58 -29.87 2.14
CA LYS A 162 6.98 -29.51 0.76
C LYS A 162 6.48 -30.51 -0.28
N GLU A 163 6.37 -31.78 0.12
CA GLU A 163 6.05 -32.89 -0.77
C GLU A 163 4.59 -32.90 -1.21
N ASN A 164 3.68 -32.57 -0.33
CA ASN A 164 2.25 -32.68 -0.58
C ASN A 164 1.42 -31.43 -0.25
N MET A 165 2.09 -30.37 0.21
CA MET A 165 1.49 -29.07 0.59
C MET A 165 0.47 -29.15 1.74
N GLN A 166 0.31 -30.31 2.40
CA GLN A 166 -0.58 -30.46 3.53
C GLN A 166 0.02 -29.80 4.77
N HIS A 167 -0.86 -29.22 5.59
CA HIS A 167 -0.46 -28.64 6.88
C HIS A 167 0.19 -29.68 7.79
N VAL A 168 1.27 -29.30 8.50
CA VAL A 168 2.09 -30.25 9.30
C VAL A 168 1.36 -30.88 10.47
N ARG A 169 0.23 -30.32 10.94
CA ARG A 169 -0.53 -30.83 12.09
C ARG A 169 -2.01 -31.11 11.79
N ILE A 170 -2.58 -30.51 10.73
CA ILE A 170 -4.00 -30.60 10.43
C ILE A 170 -4.15 -31.36 9.12
N LYS A 171 -4.67 -32.59 9.22
CA LYS A 171 -4.94 -33.44 8.06
C LYS A 171 -6.04 -32.83 7.18
N GLY A 172 -5.83 -32.80 5.86
CA GLY A 172 -6.79 -32.27 4.89
C GLY A 172 -6.75 -30.74 4.70
N LEU A 173 -5.87 -30.00 5.41
CA LEU A 173 -5.62 -28.58 5.17
C LEU A 173 -4.41 -28.44 4.25
N TYR A 174 -4.58 -27.73 3.12
CA TYR A 174 -3.55 -27.50 2.08
C TYR A 174 -3.26 -26.02 1.86
#